data_9ab8d1980e4117386987d36c888b2962
#
_entry.id   9ab8d1980e4117386987d36c888b2962
#
_cell.length_a   1.000
_cell.length_b   1.000
_cell.length_c   1.000
_cell.angle_alpha   90.00
_cell.angle_beta   90.00
_cell.angle_gamma   90.00
#
_symmetry.space_group_name_H-M   'P 1'
#
loop_
_entity.id
_entity.type
_entity.pdbx_description
1 polymer ?
#
loop_
_entity_poly.entity_id
_entity_poly.type
_entity_poly.pdbx_seq_one_letter_code
_entity_poly.pdbx_strand_id
1 'polypeptide(L)'
;NYREGKVEEFEVENNPNRPEDGTRTVTFSRECFIEADDFMEEPIKKYQRLYPGNEVRLKSTYIVKCTGCKKDEDGNVVEVYAEYDPETRGGNTPDGRKVRGTIHWVDANNCADAEVRLYDNLFTVPDPDTGDRNFLDYLNPNSLEVLTGCKAEKNLETAVAPQSFQFMRIGYFCVDNKDSSPEHLVFNRSVSLKDGFKK
;
A
#
# COMPACT_ATOMS: atom_id res chain seq x y z
N ASN A 1 -7.26 -1.28 21.83
CA ASN A 1 -8.31 -0.54 22.55
C ASN A 1 -9.51 -0.16 21.65
N TYR A 2 -9.47 -0.38 20.33
CA TYR A 2 -10.64 -0.20 19.47
C TYR A 2 -11.69 -1.29 19.76
N ARG A 3 -12.96 -0.86 19.94
CA ARG A 3 -14.04 -1.77 20.36
C ARG A 3 -14.32 -2.81 19.27
N GLU A 4 -14.39 -4.07 19.65
CA GLU A 4 -14.80 -5.17 18.78
C GLU A 4 -16.20 -4.94 18.18
N GLY A 5 -16.36 -5.24 16.89
CA GLY A 5 -17.61 -5.03 16.16
C GLY A 5 -17.95 -3.58 15.84
N LYS A 6 -17.16 -2.59 16.31
CA LYS A 6 -17.33 -1.20 15.89
C LYS A 6 -16.78 -1.01 14.47
N VAL A 7 -17.60 -0.43 13.61
CA VAL A 7 -17.20 0.01 12.26
C VAL A 7 -17.55 1.49 12.14
N GLU A 8 -16.63 2.27 11.62
CA GLU A 8 -16.82 3.70 11.33
C GLU A 8 -16.58 3.97 9.86
N GLU A 9 -17.28 4.96 9.33
CA GLU A 9 -17.10 5.45 7.97
C GLU A 9 -16.35 6.78 7.99
N PHE A 10 -15.44 6.92 7.04
CA PHE A 10 -14.68 8.14 6.79
C PHE A 10 -14.81 8.54 5.33
N GLU A 11 -15.09 9.82 5.11
CA GLU A 11 -14.97 10.40 3.78
C GLU A 11 -13.52 10.79 3.51
N VAL A 12 -12.98 10.31 2.40
CA VAL A 12 -11.60 10.52 1.99
C VAL A 12 -11.58 11.13 0.60
N GLU A 13 -10.82 12.20 0.42
CA GLU A 13 -10.62 12.82 -0.88
C GLU A 13 -10.01 11.83 -1.89
N ASN A 14 -10.57 11.79 -3.09
CA ASN A 14 -10.04 10.98 -4.18
C ASN A 14 -8.69 11.53 -4.65
N ASN A 15 -8.57 12.85 -4.70
CA ASN A 15 -7.36 13.54 -5.08
C ASN A 15 -7.21 14.84 -4.27
N PRO A 16 -6.24 14.92 -3.34
CA PRO A 16 -6.07 16.13 -2.52
C PRO A 16 -5.66 17.38 -3.31
N ASN A 17 -5.18 17.22 -4.54
CA ASN A 17 -4.82 18.34 -5.42
C ASN A 17 -5.98 18.76 -6.34
N ARG A 18 -7.07 18.00 -6.37
CA ARG A 18 -8.23 18.22 -7.25
C ARG A 18 -9.51 17.90 -6.49
N PRO A 19 -10.01 18.84 -5.66
CA PRO A 19 -11.24 18.63 -4.87
C PRO A 19 -12.48 18.30 -5.73
N GLU A 20 -12.47 18.72 -7.01
CA GLU A 20 -13.50 18.38 -7.98
C GLU A 20 -13.62 16.90 -8.31
N ASP A 21 -12.59 16.10 -8.04
CA ASP A 21 -12.63 14.64 -8.18
C ASP A 21 -13.49 13.96 -7.07
N GLY A 22 -13.99 14.76 -6.10
CA GLY A 22 -14.88 14.32 -5.05
C GLY A 22 -14.24 13.47 -3.96
N THR A 23 -15.07 12.78 -3.21
CA THR A 23 -14.69 11.92 -2.09
C THR A 23 -15.16 10.50 -2.30
N ARG A 24 -14.61 9.59 -1.52
CA ARG A 24 -15.07 8.21 -1.36
C ARG A 24 -15.19 7.85 0.10
N THR A 25 -16.08 6.95 0.42
CA THR A 25 -16.23 6.40 1.78
C THR A 25 -15.30 5.20 1.95
N VAL A 26 -14.54 5.19 3.05
CA VAL A 26 -13.77 4.04 3.50
C VAL A 26 -14.25 3.63 4.89
N THR A 27 -14.31 2.34 5.16
CA THR A 27 -14.62 1.83 6.49
C THR A 27 -13.37 1.66 7.31
N PHE A 28 -13.49 1.76 8.62
CA PHE A 28 -12.45 1.51 9.60
C PHE A 28 -12.98 0.61 10.70
N SER A 29 -12.33 -0.52 10.89
CA SER A 29 -12.64 -1.46 11.94
C SER A 29 -11.40 -1.77 12.80
N ARG A 30 -11.49 -2.75 13.67
CA ARG A 30 -10.42 -3.10 14.59
C ARG A 30 -9.17 -3.64 13.90
N GLU A 31 -9.34 -4.31 12.77
CA GLU A 31 -8.28 -4.98 12.04
C GLU A 31 -8.05 -4.29 10.70
N CYS A 32 -6.81 -3.98 10.40
CA CYS A 32 -6.41 -3.30 9.18
C CYS A 32 -5.17 -3.96 8.58
N PHE A 33 -5.10 -4.02 7.26
CA PHE A 33 -3.86 -4.31 6.55
C PHE A 33 -3.04 -3.04 6.36
N ILE A 34 -1.75 -3.15 6.50
CA ILE A 34 -0.75 -2.11 6.17
C ILE A 34 0.33 -2.71 5.28
N GLU A 35 1.11 -1.86 4.62
CA GLU A 35 2.28 -2.32 3.88
C GLU A 35 3.33 -2.91 4.84
N ALA A 36 3.95 -4.03 4.47
CA ALA A 36 5.00 -4.64 5.28
C ALA A 36 6.16 -3.68 5.57
N ASP A 37 6.52 -2.85 4.59
CA ASP A 37 7.56 -1.82 4.72
C ASP A 37 7.18 -0.68 5.69
N ASP A 38 5.93 -0.59 6.10
CA ASP A 38 5.46 0.42 7.05
C ASP A 38 5.65 0.03 8.50
N PHE A 39 6.13 -1.18 8.77
CA PHE A 39 6.50 -1.63 10.09
C PHE A 39 7.96 -2.11 10.15
N MET A 40 8.63 -1.81 11.25
CA MET A 40 9.97 -2.31 11.54
C MET A 40 10.12 -2.44 13.05
N GLU A 41 10.42 -3.65 13.55
CA GLU A 41 10.57 -3.88 14.99
C GLU A 41 11.76 -3.13 15.56
N GLU A 42 12.89 -3.19 14.86
CA GLU A 42 14.12 -2.46 15.19
C GLU A 42 14.38 -1.38 14.12
N PRO A 43 13.93 -0.14 14.36
CA PRO A 43 13.95 0.88 13.32
C PRO A 43 15.38 1.37 13.03
N ILE A 44 15.68 1.51 11.75
CA ILE A 44 16.91 2.17 11.30
C ILE A 44 16.83 3.69 11.56
N LYS A 45 17.98 4.35 11.58
CA LYS A 45 18.07 5.81 11.78
C LYS A 45 17.20 6.57 10.77
N LYS A 46 16.36 7.48 11.28
CA LYS A 46 15.39 8.29 10.50
C LYS A 46 14.18 7.51 9.95
N TYR A 47 13.92 6.29 10.38
CA TYR A 47 12.69 5.61 10.07
C TYR A 47 11.51 6.34 10.72
N GLN A 48 10.52 6.76 9.93
CA GLN A 48 9.40 7.59 10.39
C GLN A 48 8.05 6.87 10.16
N ARG A 49 8.05 5.56 10.32
CA ARG A 49 6.86 4.72 10.19
C ARG A 49 6.62 3.96 11.48
N LEU A 50 5.83 2.92 11.46
CA LEU A 50 5.41 2.21 12.65
C LEU A 50 6.53 1.31 13.22
N TYR A 51 6.79 1.44 14.52
CA TYR A 51 7.67 0.57 15.29
C TYR A 51 7.25 0.62 16.76
N PRO A 52 7.63 -0.35 17.61
CA PRO A 52 7.22 -0.39 19.01
C PRO A 52 7.48 0.93 19.75
N GLY A 53 6.44 1.49 20.35
CA GLY A 53 6.47 2.77 21.08
C GLY A 53 6.28 4.03 20.23
N ASN A 54 6.30 3.92 18.89
CA ASN A 54 6.11 5.08 17.99
C ASN A 54 4.66 5.28 17.60
N GLU A 55 4.33 6.53 17.29
CA GLU A 55 3.04 6.94 16.75
C GLU A 55 3.14 7.22 15.26
N VAL A 56 2.10 6.82 14.52
CA VAL A 56 1.90 7.20 13.12
C VAL A 56 0.44 7.56 12.89
N ARG A 57 0.21 8.32 11.84
CA ARG A 57 -1.14 8.60 11.36
C ARG A 57 -1.55 7.53 10.36
N LEU A 58 -2.63 6.83 10.62
CA LEU A 58 -3.37 6.10 9.60
C LEU A 58 -4.08 7.15 8.74
N LYS A 59 -3.77 7.17 7.45
CA LYS A 59 -4.24 8.24 6.56
C LYS A 59 -5.73 8.48 6.70
N SER A 60 -6.09 9.76 6.95
CA SER A 60 -7.47 10.26 7.04
C SER A 60 -8.31 9.71 8.20
N THR A 61 -7.75 8.91 9.11
CA THR A 61 -8.52 8.32 10.23
C THR A 61 -7.95 8.69 11.59
N TYR A 62 -7.09 7.87 12.17
CA TYR A 62 -6.61 8.03 13.53
C TYR A 62 -5.08 8.04 13.60
N ILE A 63 -4.58 8.54 14.70
CA ILE A 63 -3.22 8.29 15.14
C ILE A 63 -3.22 7.02 15.97
N VAL A 64 -2.25 6.15 15.67
CA VAL A 64 -2.05 4.88 16.38
C VAL A 64 -0.64 4.81 16.92
N LYS A 65 -0.50 4.22 18.12
CA LYS A 65 0.78 3.93 18.76
C LYS A 65 1.02 2.43 18.74
N CYS A 66 2.15 2.01 18.16
CA CYS A 66 2.52 0.60 18.17
C CYS A 66 2.86 0.12 19.58
N THR A 67 2.29 -1.00 19.98
CA THR A 67 2.54 -1.65 21.27
C THR A 67 3.38 -2.92 21.15
N GLY A 68 3.54 -3.46 19.95
CA GLY A 68 4.34 -4.65 19.69
C GLY A 68 3.95 -5.36 18.40
N CYS A 69 4.48 -6.56 18.21
CA CYS A 69 4.14 -7.42 17.09
C CYS A 69 4.16 -8.90 17.51
N LYS A 70 3.59 -9.73 16.67
CA LYS A 70 3.65 -11.19 16.75
C LYS A 70 4.45 -11.72 15.57
N LYS A 71 5.26 -12.73 15.82
CA LYS A 71 6.07 -13.41 14.82
C LYS A 71 5.64 -14.86 14.67
N ASP A 72 5.86 -15.41 13.49
CA ASP A 72 5.76 -16.85 13.23
C ASP A 72 7.01 -17.59 13.73
N GLU A 73 7.05 -18.91 13.48
CA GLU A 73 8.17 -19.79 13.88
C GLU A 73 9.47 -19.45 13.15
N ASP A 74 9.39 -18.82 11.97
CA ASP A 74 10.54 -18.40 11.16
C ASP A 74 11.04 -17.00 11.53
N GLY A 75 10.35 -16.31 12.47
CA GLY A 75 10.69 -14.97 12.92
C GLY A 75 10.11 -13.83 12.06
N ASN A 76 9.25 -14.13 11.10
CA ASN A 76 8.57 -13.11 10.30
C ASN A 76 7.44 -12.47 11.09
N VAL A 77 7.27 -11.17 10.96
CA VAL A 77 6.17 -10.43 11.58
C VAL A 77 4.88 -10.77 10.84
N VAL A 78 3.89 -11.30 11.57
CA VAL A 78 2.57 -11.69 11.03
C VAL A 78 1.45 -10.78 11.52
N GLU A 79 1.61 -10.15 12.68
CA GLU A 79 0.65 -9.20 13.23
C GLU A 79 1.38 -8.04 13.90
N VAL A 80 0.84 -6.83 13.80
CA VAL A 80 1.32 -5.64 14.51
C VAL A 80 0.21 -5.14 15.41
N TYR A 81 0.53 -4.90 16.67
CA TYR A 81 -0.42 -4.41 17.66
C TYR A 81 -0.26 -2.91 17.87
N ALA A 82 -1.39 -2.21 17.90
CA ALA A 82 -1.41 -0.78 18.13
C ALA A 82 -2.62 -0.34 18.96
N GLU A 83 -2.48 0.77 19.63
CA GLU A 83 -3.56 1.49 20.28
C GLU A 83 -3.88 2.75 19.50
N TYR A 84 -5.17 2.99 19.24
CA TYR A 84 -5.61 4.22 18.59
C TYR A 84 -5.94 5.29 19.62
N ASP A 85 -5.72 6.54 19.23
CA ASP A 85 -6.11 7.71 20.01
C ASP A 85 -7.47 8.23 19.49
N PRO A 86 -8.56 8.05 20.26
CA PRO A 86 -9.91 8.40 19.81
C PRO A 86 -10.12 9.90 19.59
N GLU A 87 -9.30 10.77 20.20
CA GLU A 87 -9.39 12.22 20.04
C GLU A 87 -8.80 12.71 18.71
N THR A 88 -8.09 11.83 18.00
CA THR A 88 -7.41 12.17 16.75
C THR A 88 -8.20 11.81 15.49
N ARG A 89 -9.52 11.70 15.58
CA ARG A 89 -10.38 11.41 14.43
C ARG A 89 -10.14 12.40 13.30
N GLY A 90 -9.88 11.88 12.09
CA GLY A 90 -9.44 12.67 10.93
C GLY A 90 -7.93 12.90 10.87
N GLY A 91 -7.17 12.36 11.83
CA GLY A 91 -5.70 12.37 11.82
C GLY A 91 -5.05 13.63 12.40
N ASN A 92 -5.81 14.51 13.05
CA ASN A 92 -5.28 15.69 13.73
C ASN A 92 -4.95 15.40 15.19
N THR A 93 -4.02 16.15 15.76
CA THR A 93 -3.64 16.07 17.18
C THR A 93 -4.22 17.27 17.94
N PRO A 94 -5.27 17.11 18.76
CA PRO A 94 -5.85 18.22 19.51
C PRO A 94 -4.87 18.88 20.49
N ASP A 95 -3.92 18.11 21.00
CA ASP A 95 -2.86 18.56 21.91
C ASP A 95 -1.66 19.22 21.20
N GLY A 96 -1.68 19.29 19.87
CA GLY A 96 -0.64 19.93 19.06
C GLY A 96 0.67 19.13 18.98
N ARG A 97 0.72 17.87 19.47
CA ARG A 97 1.93 17.03 19.32
C ARG A 97 2.21 16.74 17.85
N LYS A 98 3.48 16.65 17.50
CA LYS A 98 3.91 16.33 16.14
C LYS A 98 4.01 14.83 15.96
N VAL A 99 3.09 14.24 15.21
CA VAL A 99 3.20 12.86 14.75
C VAL A 99 3.82 12.85 13.36
N ARG A 100 4.98 12.22 13.26
CA ARG A 100 5.72 12.05 12.01
C ARG A 100 5.33 10.72 11.37
N GLY A 101 5.14 10.75 10.09
CA GLY A 101 4.76 9.55 9.35
C GLY A 101 3.25 9.40 9.23
N THR A 102 2.84 9.19 8.00
CA THR A 102 1.48 8.79 7.63
C THR A 102 1.62 7.53 6.81
N ILE A 103 0.88 6.48 7.18
CA ILE A 103 0.86 5.22 6.48
C ILE A 103 -0.51 4.98 5.84
N HIS A 104 -0.52 4.24 4.76
CA HIS A 104 -1.76 3.74 4.15
C HIS A 104 -2.24 2.49 4.89
N TRP A 105 -3.51 2.22 4.82
CA TRP A 105 -4.15 1.08 5.46
C TRP A 105 -5.42 0.70 4.70
N VAL A 106 -5.88 -0.53 4.85
CA VAL A 106 -7.16 -1.03 4.35
C VAL A 106 -7.87 -1.79 5.46
N ASP A 107 -9.19 -1.60 5.57
CA ASP A 107 -10.01 -2.34 6.54
C ASP A 107 -9.99 -3.84 6.21
N ALA A 108 -9.54 -4.67 7.13
CA ALA A 108 -9.44 -6.11 6.90
C ALA A 108 -10.80 -6.79 6.70
N ASN A 109 -11.86 -6.19 7.25
CA ASN A 109 -13.22 -6.71 7.15
C ASN A 109 -13.98 -6.18 5.92
N ASN A 110 -13.43 -5.18 5.22
CA ASN A 110 -14.05 -4.56 4.05
C ASN A 110 -13.01 -4.10 3.04
N CYS A 111 -12.30 -5.04 2.45
CA CYS A 111 -11.31 -4.83 1.39
C CYS A 111 -11.61 -5.69 0.17
N ALA A 112 -10.97 -5.38 -0.93
CA ALA A 112 -10.97 -6.17 -2.15
C ALA A 112 -9.68 -6.97 -2.28
N ASP A 113 -9.75 -8.20 -2.79
CA ASP A 113 -8.59 -8.95 -3.21
C ASP A 113 -8.11 -8.48 -4.59
N ALA A 114 -6.80 -8.41 -4.77
CA ALA A 114 -6.21 -8.00 -6.02
C ALA A 114 -4.92 -8.76 -6.34
N GLU A 115 -4.65 -8.91 -7.62
CA GLU A 115 -3.35 -9.26 -8.18
C GLU A 115 -2.66 -7.97 -8.61
N VAL A 116 -1.37 -7.87 -8.31
CA VAL A 116 -0.55 -6.72 -8.70
C VAL A 116 0.65 -7.20 -9.51
N ARG A 117 0.87 -6.61 -10.68
CA ARG A 117 1.96 -6.94 -11.59
C ARG A 117 2.98 -5.82 -11.60
N LEU A 118 4.21 -6.16 -11.24
CA LEU A 118 5.35 -5.26 -11.21
C LEU A 118 6.26 -5.61 -12.39
N TYR A 119 6.36 -4.70 -13.33
CA TYR A 119 7.22 -4.86 -14.51
C TYR A 119 8.58 -4.22 -14.27
N ASP A 120 9.62 -4.87 -14.79
CA ASP A 120 10.98 -4.37 -14.90
C ASP A 120 11.45 -4.48 -16.36
N ASN A 121 12.69 -4.09 -16.64
CA ASN A 121 13.26 -4.18 -17.99
C ASN A 121 13.21 -5.61 -18.51
N LEU A 122 12.72 -5.77 -19.74
CA LEU A 122 12.63 -7.09 -20.38
C LEU A 122 14.01 -7.73 -20.61
N PHE A 123 15.03 -6.90 -20.82
CA PHE A 123 16.40 -7.36 -21.06
C PHE A 123 17.34 -6.83 -19.96
N THR A 124 18.38 -7.59 -19.71
CA THR A 124 19.43 -7.26 -18.74
C THR A 124 20.45 -6.26 -19.27
N VAL A 125 20.42 -5.98 -20.59
CA VAL A 125 21.29 -5.03 -21.30
C VAL A 125 20.47 -4.06 -22.14
N PRO A 126 20.96 -2.82 -22.38
CA PRO A 126 20.24 -1.83 -23.17
C PRO A 126 20.02 -2.23 -24.63
N ASP A 127 21.00 -2.87 -25.25
CA ASP A 127 21.02 -3.23 -26.66
C ASP A 127 21.21 -4.75 -26.81
N PRO A 128 20.16 -5.56 -26.65
CA PRO A 128 20.27 -7.02 -26.60
C PRO A 128 20.58 -7.67 -27.99
N ASP A 129 20.35 -6.96 -29.08
CA ASP A 129 20.57 -7.42 -30.45
C ASP A 129 21.94 -7.00 -31.02
N THR A 130 22.80 -6.36 -30.21
CA THR A 130 24.15 -5.99 -30.57
C THR A 130 25.16 -7.07 -30.16
N GLY A 131 25.89 -7.65 -31.12
CA GLY A 131 26.94 -8.63 -30.87
C GLY A 131 26.64 -10.02 -31.42
N ASP A 132 27.49 -10.99 -31.07
CA ASP A 132 27.43 -12.37 -31.57
C ASP A 132 26.47 -13.29 -30.78
N ARG A 133 25.83 -12.80 -29.75
CA ARG A 133 24.90 -13.59 -28.92
C ARG A 133 23.45 -13.40 -29.35
N ASN A 134 22.65 -14.43 -29.11
CA ASN A 134 21.21 -14.35 -29.32
C ASN A 134 20.60 -13.40 -28.30
N PHE A 135 19.72 -12.48 -28.73
CA PHE A 135 19.03 -11.53 -27.83
C PHE A 135 18.26 -12.23 -26.73
N LEU A 136 17.80 -13.46 -26.94
CA LEU A 136 17.12 -14.28 -25.93
C LEU A 136 18.00 -14.60 -24.71
N ASP A 137 19.34 -14.61 -24.89
CA ASP A 137 20.27 -14.85 -23.80
C ASP A 137 20.32 -13.70 -22.79
N TYR A 138 19.77 -12.54 -23.16
CA TYR A 138 19.70 -11.34 -22.34
C TYR A 138 18.31 -11.11 -21.72
N LEU A 139 17.37 -12.07 -21.85
CA LEU A 139 16.08 -11.94 -21.19
C LEU A 139 16.27 -11.84 -19.66
N ASN A 140 15.57 -10.87 -19.07
CA ASN A 140 15.54 -10.73 -17.64
C ASN A 140 14.48 -11.69 -17.04
N PRO A 141 14.89 -12.73 -16.32
CA PRO A 141 13.94 -13.68 -15.73
C PRO A 141 13.02 -13.03 -14.67
N ASN A 142 13.41 -11.86 -14.16
CA ASN A 142 12.66 -11.09 -13.17
C ASN A 142 11.95 -9.88 -13.79
N SER A 143 11.72 -9.88 -15.11
CA SER A 143 11.05 -8.77 -15.80
C SER A 143 9.59 -8.58 -15.42
N LEU A 144 8.99 -9.58 -14.80
CA LEU A 144 7.62 -9.56 -14.25
C LEU A 144 7.60 -10.25 -12.89
N GLU A 145 7.15 -9.53 -11.88
CA GLU A 145 6.80 -10.07 -10.57
C GLU A 145 5.29 -9.97 -10.39
N VAL A 146 4.65 -11.08 -10.03
CA VAL A 146 3.20 -11.15 -9.79
C VAL A 146 2.97 -11.33 -8.30
N LEU A 147 2.34 -10.34 -7.69
CA LEU A 147 1.94 -10.36 -6.29
C LEU A 147 0.47 -10.74 -6.20
N THR A 148 0.18 -11.89 -5.61
CA THR A 148 -1.17 -12.39 -5.38
C THR A 148 -1.63 -12.14 -3.95
N GLY A 149 -2.97 -12.07 -3.74
CA GLY A 149 -3.54 -11.87 -2.42
C GLY A 149 -3.32 -10.48 -1.83
N CYS A 150 -2.97 -9.50 -2.66
CA CYS A 150 -2.91 -8.10 -2.25
C CYS A 150 -4.29 -7.62 -1.79
N LYS A 151 -4.31 -6.74 -0.80
CA LYS A 151 -5.54 -6.15 -0.27
C LYS A 151 -5.65 -4.69 -0.70
N ALA A 152 -6.78 -4.35 -1.29
CA ALA A 152 -7.05 -3.02 -1.83
C ALA A 152 -8.30 -2.42 -1.18
N GLU A 153 -8.45 -1.10 -1.25
CA GLU A 153 -9.69 -0.46 -0.79
C GLU A 153 -10.90 -1.03 -1.54
N LYS A 154 -11.97 -1.29 -0.83
CA LYS A 154 -13.22 -1.89 -1.37
C LYS A 154 -13.75 -1.18 -2.61
N ASN A 155 -13.57 0.14 -2.70
CA ASN A 155 -14.01 0.94 -3.82
C ASN A 155 -13.38 0.54 -5.17
N LEU A 156 -12.25 -0.17 -5.15
CA LEU A 156 -11.59 -0.64 -6.36
C LEU A 156 -12.27 -1.85 -7.00
N GLU A 157 -13.25 -2.49 -6.37
CA GLU A 157 -14.05 -3.56 -6.99
C GLU A 157 -14.83 -3.10 -8.22
N THR A 158 -15.12 -1.80 -8.29
CA THR A 158 -15.81 -1.22 -9.44
C THR A 158 -14.86 -0.60 -10.47
N ALA A 159 -13.56 -0.77 -10.29
CA ALA A 159 -12.56 -0.25 -11.20
C ALA A 159 -12.59 -1.00 -12.54
N VAL A 160 -12.54 -0.25 -13.63
CA VAL A 160 -12.57 -0.79 -15.01
C VAL A 160 -11.38 -0.28 -15.80
N ALA A 161 -10.89 -1.10 -16.71
CA ALA A 161 -9.82 -0.70 -17.62
C ALA A 161 -10.27 0.45 -18.56
N PRO A 162 -9.40 1.42 -18.83
CA PRO A 162 -8.01 1.60 -18.41
C PRO A 162 -7.81 2.56 -17.22
N GLN A 163 -8.73 2.55 -16.25
CA GLN A 163 -8.61 3.44 -15.10
C GLN A 163 -7.26 3.29 -14.40
N SER A 164 -6.72 4.42 -13.92
CA SER A 164 -5.42 4.46 -13.24
C SER A 164 -5.56 5.06 -11.85
N PHE A 165 -4.81 4.50 -10.91
CA PHE A 165 -4.83 4.86 -9.51
C PHE A 165 -3.42 5.06 -8.98
N GLN A 166 -3.27 5.96 -8.02
CA GLN A 166 -2.06 6.04 -7.22
C GLN A 166 -2.22 5.14 -6.00
N PHE A 167 -1.44 4.06 -5.94
CA PHE A 167 -1.27 3.32 -4.70
C PHE A 167 -0.25 4.09 -3.87
N MET A 168 -0.76 4.61 -2.76
CA MET A 168 -0.07 5.63 -1.99
C MET A 168 1.35 5.19 -1.61
N ARG A 169 2.35 6.01 -1.98
CA ARG A 169 3.79 5.80 -1.75
C ARG A 169 4.39 4.56 -2.45
N ILE A 170 3.60 3.81 -3.23
CA ILE A 170 4.05 2.62 -3.95
C ILE A 170 4.27 2.95 -5.43
N GLY A 171 3.29 3.56 -6.08
CA GLY A 171 3.36 3.88 -7.50
C GLY A 171 2.03 4.23 -8.11
N TYR A 172 2.01 4.31 -9.43
CA TYR A 172 0.80 4.44 -10.22
C TYR A 172 0.51 3.12 -10.91
N PHE A 173 -0.75 2.73 -10.86
CA PHE A 173 -1.21 1.44 -11.35
C PHE A 173 -2.43 1.63 -12.25
N CYS A 174 -2.53 0.84 -13.29
CA CYS A 174 -3.70 0.80 -14.15
C CYS A 174 -4.37 -0.58 -14.09
N VAL A 175 -5.69 -0.59 -14.24
CA VAL A 175 -6.46 -1.82 -14.35
C VAL A 175 -6.04 -2.55 -15.63
N ASP A 176 -5.75 -3.86 -15.52
CA ASP A 176 -5.41 -4.69 -16.68
C ASP A 176 -6.64 -4.85 -17.58
N ASN A 177 -6.44 -4.69 -18.89
CA ASN A 177 -7.52 -4.70 -19.85
C ASN A 177 -7.93 -6.10 -20.38
N LYS A 178 -7.17 -7.13 -20.01
CA LYS A 178 -7.42 -8.51 -20.46
C LYS A 178 -7.83 -9.42 -19.31
N ASP A 179 -7.12 -9.31 -18.20
CA ASP A 179 -7.18 -10.29 -17.12
C ASP A 179 -7.99 -9.77 -15.92
N SER A 180 -8.27 -8.45 -15.84
CA SER A 180 -9.07 -7.91 -14.74
C SER A 180 -10.56 -8.12 -14.97
N SER A 181 -11.25 -8.58 -13.93
CA SER A 181 -12.72 -8.71 -13.86
C SER A 181 -13.21 -8.27 -12.47
N PRO A 182 -14.53 -8.10 -12.26
CA PRO A 182 -15.06 -7.80 -10.92
C PRO A 182 -14.72 -8.87 -9.87
N GLU A 183 -14.54 -10.12 -10.27
CA GLU A 183 -14.19 -11.25 -9.41
C GLU A 183 -12.68 -11.44 -9.25
N HIS A 184 -11.88 -10.80 -10.12
CA HIS A 184 -10.43 -10.91 -10.13
C HIS A 184 -9.80 -9.59 -10.57
N LEU A 185 -9.54 -8.72 -9.63
CA LEU A 185 -8.92 -7.43 -9.91
C LEU A 185 -7.43 -7.61 -10.22
N VAL A 186 -6.99 -7.08 -11.34
CA VAL A 186 -5.59 -7.11 -11.75
C VAL A 186 -5.11 -5.68 -12.05
N PHE A 187 -4.02 -5.29 -11.38
CA PHE A 187 -3.40 -3.98 -11.55
C PHE A 187 -1.96 -4.09 -12.04
N ASN A 188 -1.67 -3.36 -13.10
CA ASN A 188 -0.32 -3.24 -13.65
C ASN A 188 0.36 -1.96 -13.14
N ARG A 189 1.54 -2.06 -12.57
CA ARG A 189 2.32 -0.88 -12.20
C ARG A 189 2.82 -0.18 -13.47
N SER A 190 2.32 1.02 -13.72
CA SER A 190 2.73 1.85 -14.85
C SER A 190 3.94 2.72 -14.54
N VAL A 191 4.04 3.25 -13.30
CA VAL A 191 5.14 4.10 -12.86
C VAL A 191 5.47 3.81 -11.40
N SER A 192 6.74 3.62 -11.08
CA SER A 192 7.23 3.59 -9.70
C SER A 192 7.46 5.02 -9.18
N LEU A 193 7.36 5.23 -7.85
CA LEU A 193 7.69 6.53 -7.24
C LEU A 193 9.21 6.73 -7.07
N LYS A 194 10.00 5.69 -7.22
CA LYS A 194 11.45 5.77 -7.20
C LYS A 194 11.95 5.54 -8.62
N ASP A 195 12.80 6.44 -9.09
CA ASP A 195 13.46 6.29 -10.37
C ASP A 195 14.32 5.01 -10.34
N GLY A 196 13.95 4.03 -11.16
CA GLY A 196 14.65 2.74 -11.25
C GLY A 196 15.98 2.82 -12.01
N PHE A 197 16.25 3.93 -12.68
CA PHE A 197 17.52 4.16 -13.35
C PHE A 197 18.60 4.52 -12.32
N LYS A 198 19.29 3.52 -11.82
CA LYS A 198 20.64 3.76 -11.28
C LYS A 198 21.54 4.11 -12.46
N LYS A 199 22.00 5.37 -12.48
CA LYS A 199 23.14 5.78 -13.33
C LYS A 199 24.39 5.00 -12.94
#